data_cdc3c2db300545bffd4a316e5f183e1e
#
_entry.id   cdc3c2db300545bffd4a316e5f183e1e
#
_cell.length_a   1.000
_cell.length_b   1.000
_cell.length_c   1.000
_cell.angle_alpha   90.00
_cell.angle_beta   90.00
_cell.angle_gamma   90.00
#
_symmetry.space_group_name_H-M   'P 1'
#
loop_
_entity.id
_entity.type
_entity.pdbx_description
1 polymer ?
#
loop_
_entity_poly.entity_id
_entity_poly.type
_entity_poly.pdbx_seq_one_letter_code
_entity_poly.pdbx_strand_id
1 'polypeptide(L)'
;SILYKGKAWLFSGISGAGKSTHANLWKDYYNTPILNGDLNMIGFENGSAVVYGLPWCGTSGIYTKETWPLGGITFLKQASENKVIIPSKDKKMLFFMQRLISPSWKISHIESSLRFAEKAADSVPFFRLLCTKDPDAAKTIKSHIDSV
;
A
#
# COMPACT_ATOMS: atom_id res chain seq x y z
N SER A 1 1.19 -6.60 -0.67
CA SER A 1 2.38 -5.80 -1.08
C SER A 1 3.27 -6.58 -2.03
N ILE A 2 4.00 -5.88 -2.85
CA ILE A 2 4.95 -6.41 -3.83
C ILE A 2 6.32 -5.75 -3.66
N LEU A 3 7.37 -6.42 -4.15
CA LEU A 3 8.71 -5.84 -4.26
C LEU A 3 8.94 -5.37 -5.71
N TYR A 4 9.16 -4.08 -5.90
CA TYR A 4 9.48 -3.54 -7.21
C TYR A 4 10.56 -2.46 -7.12
N LYS A 5 11.61 -2.58 -7.93
CA LYS A 5 12.80 -1.71 -7.93
C LYS A 5 13.41 -1.54 -6.52
N GLY A 6 13.50 -2.63 -5.75
CA GLY A 6 14.09 -2.63 -4.40
C GLY A 6 13.25 -1.96 -3.32
N LYS A 7 12.00 -1.60 -3.60
CA LYS A 7 11.06 -1.00 -2.64
C LYS A 7 9.78 -1.82 -2.51
N ALA A 8 9.19 -1.82 -1.32
CA ALA A 8 7.87 -2.40 -1.08
C ALA A 8 6.78 -1.42 -1.54
N TRP A 9 5.84 -1.90 -2.35
CA TRP A 9 4.67 -1.15 -2.81
C TRP A 9 3.41 -1.80 -2.26
N LEU A 10 2.60 -1.03 -1.55
CA LEU A 10 1.42 -1.54 -0.88
C LEU A 10 0.15 -1.26 -1.68
N PHE A 11 -0.70 -2.28 -1.81
CA PHE A 11 -2.05 -2.16 -2.33
C PHE A 11 -3.05 -2.26 -1.20
N SER A 12 -3.77 -1.18 -0.93
CA SER A 12 -4.73 -1.06 0.17
C SER A 12 -6.15 -0.82 -0.37
N GLY A 13 -7.14 -1.16 0.42
CA GLY A 13 -8.55 -0.98 0.05
C GLY A 13 -9.47 -1.86 0.90
N ILE A 14 -10.78 -1.66 0.77
CA ILE A 14 -11.79 -2.47 1.45
C ILE A 14 -11.69 -3.95 1.04
N SER A 15 -12.34 -4.82 1.78
CA SER A 15 -12.50 -6.22 1.35
C SER A 15 -13.16 -6.24 -0.03
N GLY A 16 -12.67 -7.12 -0.91
CA GLY A 16 -13.18 -7.21 -2.29
C GLY A 16 -12.68 -6.12 -3.25
N ALA A 17 -11.88 -5.13 -2.82
CA ALA A 17 -11.36 -4.08 -3.71
C ALA A 17 -10.42 -4.57 -4.83
N GLY A 18 -9.98 -5.84 -4.78
CA GLY A 18 -9.10 -6.43 -5.79
C GLY A 18 -7.61 -6.40 -5.44
N LYS A 19 -7.25 -6.22 -4.16
CA LYS A 19 -5.84 -6.17 -3.72
C LYS A 19 -5.02 -7.37 -4.16
N SER A 20 -5.50 -8.58 -3.90
CA SER A 20 -4.81 -9.83 -4.29
C SER A 20 -4.78 -9.99 -5.81
N THR A 21 -5.86 -9.68 -6.50
CA THR A 21 -5.91 -9.68 -7.97
C THR A 21 -4.84 -8.74 -8.53
N HIS A 22 -4.77 -7.51 -8.00
CA HIS A 22 -3.79 -6.52 -8.46
C HIS A 22 -2.34 -6.95 -8.19
N ALA A 23 -2.06 -7.50 -7.00
CA ALA A 23 -0.73 -8.04 -6.69
C ALA A 23 -0.34 -9.20 -7.63
N ASN A 24 -1.29 -10.07 -7.98
CA ASN A 24 -1.06 -11.14 -8.96
C ASN A 24 -0.80 -10.60 -10.37
N LEU A 25 -1.50 -9.54 -10.81
CA LEU A 25 -1.18 -8.89 -12.09
C LEU A 25 0.28 -8.41 -12.14
N TRP A 26 0.80 -7.85 -11.05
CA TRP A 26 2.21 -7.45 -10.98
C TRP A 26 3.15 -8.64 -11.01
N LYS A 27 2.82 -9.72 -10.29
CA LYS A 27 3.59 -10.96 -10.32
C LYS A 27 3.64 -11.55 -11.73
N ASP A 28 2.49 -11.66 -12.40
CA ASP A 28 2.36 -12.37 -13.67
C ASP A 28 2.93 -11.58 -14.85
N TYR A 29 2.75 -10.25 -14.87
CA TYR A 29 3.18 -9.41 -16.00
C TYR A 29 4.54 -8.72 -15.80
N TYR A 30 4.98 -8.52 -14.55
CA TYR A 30 6.25 -7.85 -14.26
C TYR A 30 7.22 -8.69 -13.43
N ASN A 31 6.87 -9.97 -13.17
CA ASN A 31 7.67 -10.90 -12.38
C ASN A 31 8.07 -10.34 -11.00
N THR A 32 7.17 -9.57 -10.37
CA THR A 32 7.44 -8.97 -9.06
C THR A 32 7.09 -9.94 -7.94
N PRO A 33 7.97 -10.17 -6.96
CA PRO A 33 7.65 -10.96 -5.78
C PRO A 33 6.53 -10.31 -4.96
N ILE A 34 5.59 -11.11 -4.47
CA ILE A 34 4.61 -10.68 -3.46
C ILE A 34 5.28 -10.82 -2.09
N LEU A 35 5.33 -9.73 -1.31
CA LEU A 35 5.95 -9.71 0.01
C LEU A 35 5.01 -10.17 1.11
N ASN A 36 3.76 -9.72 1.08
CA ASN A 36 2.72 -10.15 2.01
C ASN A 36 1.34 -10.06 1.34
N GLY A 37 0.52 -11.09 1.57
CA GLY A 37 -0.80 -11.22 0.96
C GLY A 37 -1.93 -10.46 1.68
N ASP A 38 -1.72 -10.03 2.92
CA ASP A 38 -2.80 -9.47 3.74
C ASP A 38 -2.38 -8.25 4.54
N LEU A 39 -1.64 -8.41 5.63
CA LEU A 39 -1.29 -7.36 6.57
C LEU A 39 0.15 -6.88 6.35
N ASN A 40 0.38 -5.58 6.42
CA ASN A 40 1.70 -4.97 6.32
C ASN A 40 1.98 -4.11 7.54
N MET A 41 3.17 -4.26 8.14
CA MET A 41 3.65 -3.42 9.22
C MET A 41 4.54 -2.33 8.65
N ILE A 42 4.18 -1.08 8.87
CA ILE A 42 4.94 0.09 8.42
C ILE A 42 5.60 0.74 9.64
N GLY A 43 6.84 1.16 9.48
CA GLY A 43 7.56 1.94 10.47
C GLY A 43 8.47 2.98 9.84
N PHE A 44 9.30 3.59 10.68
CA PHE A 44 10.32 4.54 10.25
C PHE A 44 11.66 4.17 10.86
N GLU A 45 12.68 4.03 10.03
CA GLU A 45 14.08 3.82 10.42
C GLU A 45 14.94 4.93 9.83
N ASN A 46 15.72 5.59 10.66
CA ASN A 46 16.60 6.71 10.25
C ASN A 46 15.88 7.77 9.40
N GLY A 47 14.61 8.06 9.74
CA GLY A 47 13.77 9.03 9.03
C GLY A 47 13.07 8.50 7.78
N SER A 48 13.41 7.32 7.29
CA SER A 48 12.84 6.71 6.09
C SER A 48 11.72 5.72 6.45
N ALA A 49 10.66 5.72 5.66
CA ALA A 49 9.57 4.76 5.82
C ALA A 49 10.01 3.37 5.36
N VAL A 50 9.67 2.34 6.15
CA VAL A 50 9.98 0.94 5.88
C VAL A 50 8.77 0.05 6.07
N VAL A 51 8.79 -1.11 5.43
CA VAL A 51 7.82 -2.20 5.61
C VAL A 51 8.55 -3.38 6.23
N TYR A 52 8.12 -3.78 7.41
CA TYR A 52 8.69 -4.94 8.11
C TYR A 52 8.08 -6.24 7.61
N GLY A 53 8.89 -7.27 7.54
CA GLY A 53 8.41 -8.64 7.35
C GLY A 53 7.50 -9.05 8.50
N LEU A 54 6.39 -9.72 8.17
CA LEU A 54 5.35 -10.07 9.12
C LEU A 54 4.76 -11.44 8.78
N PRO A 55 4.68 -12.39 9.73
CA PRO A 55 4.20 -13.75 9.45
C PRO A 55 2.68 -13.82 9.21
N TRP A 56 1.93 -12.75 9.51
CA TRP A 56 0.50 -12.69 9.25
C TRP A 56 0.22 -12.38 7.80
N CYS A 57 -0.20 -13.40 7.06
CA CYS A 57 -0.36 -13.37 5.60
C CYS A 57 -1.77 -13.76 5.13
N GLY A 58 -2.72 -13.86 6.04
CA GLY A 58 -4.09 -14.31 5.74
C GLY A 58 -4.11 -15.71 5.12
N THR A 59 -5.04 -15.94 4.20
CA THR A 59 -5.18 -17.24 3.52
C THR A 59 -4.16 -17.48 2.40
N SER A 60 -3.37 -16.46 2.05
CA SER A 60 -2.39 -16.57 0.95
C SER A 60 -1.18 -17.44 1.27
N GLY A 61 -0.81 -17.54 2.56
CA GLY A 61 0.44 -18.18 2.98
C GLY A 61 1.72 -17.41 2.57
N ILE A 62 1.59 -16.26 1.90
CA ILE A 62 2.72 -15.49 1.36
C ILE A 62 3.15 -14.43 2.35
N TYR A 63 4.38 -14.51 2.82
CA TYR A 63 5.02 -13.50 3.68
C TYR A 63 6.53 -13.47 3.49
N THR A 64 7.16 -12.37 3.90
CA THR A 64 8.61 -12.23 4.01
C THR A 64 9.01 -11.98 5.45
N LYS A 65 10.26 -12.26 5.80
CA LYS A 65 10.89 -11.88 7.07
C LYS A 65 11.78 -10.65 6.95
N GLU A 66 11.98 -10.19 5.73
CA GLU A 66 12.88 -9.08 5.43
C GLU A 66 12.17 -7.73 5.56
N THR A 67 12.96 -6.69 5.83
CA THR A 67 12.52 -5.30 5.86
C THR A 67 12.89 -4.61 4.55
N TRP A 68 11.96 -3.85 4.00
CA TRP A 68 12.15 -3.16 2.72
C TRP A 68 11.79 -1.68 2.84
N PRO A 69 12.51 -0.78 2.15
CA PRO A 69 12.08 0.62 2.02
C PRO A 69 10.66 0.68 1.46
N LEU A 70 9.80 1.52 2.05
CA LEU A 70 8.45 1.75 1.53
C LEU A 70 8.52 2.68 0.31
N GLY A 71 8.13 2.15 -0.87
CA GLY A 71 8.07 2.92 -2.11
C GLY A 71 6.82 3.81 -2.20
N GLY A 72 5.69 3.32 -1.72
CA GLY A 72 4.42 4.05 -1.71
C GLY A 72 3.21 3.17 -1.42
N ILE A 73 2.04 3.81 -1.34
CA ILE A 73 0.77 3.14 -1.03
C ILE A 73 -0.26 3.50 -2.10
N THR A 74 -0.86 2.47 -2.70
CA THR A 74 -1.93 2.60 -3.69
C THR A 74 -3.25 2.14 -3.10
N PHE A 75 -4.22 3.04 -3.00
CA PHE A 75 -5.59 2.74 -2.57
C PHE A 75 -6.44 2.35 -3.76
N LEU A 76 -6.86 1.09 -3.80
CA LEU A 76 -7.65 0.53 -4.89
C LEU A 76 -9.15 0.83 -4.71
N LYS A 77 -9.80 1.17 -5.81
CA LYS A 77 -11.26 1.24 -5.94
C LYS A 77 -11.68 0.65 -7.28
N GLN A 78 -12.57 -0.31 -7.26
CA GLN A 78 -13.15 -0.85 -8.50
C GLN A 78 -13.87 0.25 -9.28
N ALA A 79 -13.65 0.26 -10.59
CA ALA A 79 -14.26 1.18 -11.54
C ALA A 79 -14.35 0.53 -12.93
N SER A 80 -15.05 1.18 -13.86
CA SER A 80 -15.15 0.74 -15.25
C SER A 80 -13.96 1.16 -16.12
N GLU A 81 -13.08 2.02 -15.58
CA GLU A 81 -11.89 2.52 -16.27
C GLU A 81 -10.68 2.56 -15.32
N ASN A 82 -9.49 2.54 -15.90
CA ASN A 82 -8.25 2.64 -15.15
C ASN A 82 -7.77 4.10 -15.09
N LYS A 83 -7.69 4.66 -13.87
CA LYS A 83 -7.27 6.04 -13.63
C LYS A 83 -6.53 6.18 -12.32
N VAL A 84 -5.37 6.84 -12.35
CA VAL A 84 -4.63 7.23 -11.14
C VAL A 84 -5.01 8.65 -10.75
N ILE A 85 -5.23 8.83 -9.45
CA ILE A 85 -5.49 10.12 -8.81
C ILE A 85 -4.44 10.29 -7.73
N ILE A 86 -3.73 11.42 -7.73
CA ILE A 86 -2.83 11.81 -6.65
C ILE A 86 -3.66 12.55 -5.60
N PRO A 87 -3.86 11.96 -4.39
CA PRO A 87 -4.71 12.58 -3.38
C PRO A 87 -4.00 13.76 -2.71
N SER A 88 -4.77 14.78 -2.30
CA SER A 88 -4.30 15.85 -1.42
C SER A 88 -3.85 15.29 -0.06
N LYS A 89 -3.05 16.04 0.72
CA LYS A 89 -2.55 15.60 2.03
C LYS A 89 -3.68 15.12 2.95
N ASP A 90 -4.78 15.86 3.06
CA ASP A 90 -5.92 15.49 3.89
C ASP A 90 -6.55 14.15 3.45
N LYS A 91 -6.68 13.95 2.13
CA LYS A 91 -7.19 12.69 1.59
C LYS A 91 -6.22 11.53 1.79
N LYS A 92 -4.90 11.78 1.73
CA LYS A 92 -3.89 10.75 2.06
C LYS A 92 -4.07 10.28 3.51
N MET A 93 -4.14 11.23 4.45
CA MET A 93 -4.35 10.95 5.86
C MET A 93 -5.66 10.19 6.10
N LEU A 94 -6.76 10.65 5.50
CA LEU A 94 -8.06 10.00 5.64
C LEU A 94 -8.01 8.54 5.14
N PHE A 95 -7.49 8.30 3.95
CA PHE A 95 -7.39 6.95 3.38
C PHE A 95 -6.49 6.04 4.21
N PHE A 96 -5.39 6.58 4.71
CA PHE A 96 -4.46 5.82 5.54
C PHE A 96 -5.09 5.45 6.89
N MET A 97 -5.68 6.41 7.60
CA MET A 97 -6.35 6.20 8.88
C MET A 97 -7.50 5.19 8.80
N GLN A 98 -8.26 5.18 7.71
CA GLN A 98 -9.33 4.21 7.48
C GLN A 98 -8.82 2.76 7.36
N ARG A 99 -7.53 2.55 7.12
CA ARG A 99 -6.90 1.24 6.91
C ARG A 99 -5.86 0.89 7.97
N LEU A 100 -5.57 1.82 8.86
CA LEU A 100 -4.64 1.60 9.96
C LEU A 100 -5.32 0.75 11.03
N ILE A 101 -4.69 -0.35 11.41
CA ILE A 101 -5.08 -1.13 12.59
C ILE A 101 -4.35 -0.53 13.77
N SER A 102 -5.08 0.19 14.60
CA SER A 102 -4.54 0.87 15.78
C SER A 102 -5.55 0.85 16.92
N PRO A 103 -5.09 0.72 18.17
CA PRO A 103 -5.95 0.89 19.33
C PRO A 103 -6.62 2.27 19.33
N SER A 104 -7.92 2.32 19.57
CA SER A 104 -8.71 3.56 19.54
C SER A 104 -9.37 3.90 20.88
N TRP A 105 -9.13 3.09 21.94
CA TRP A 105 -9.76 3.29 23.26
C TRP A 105 -9.01 4.30 24.16
N LYS A 106 -7.85 4.81 23.75
CA LYS A 106 -7.13 5.87 24.46
C LYS A 106 -6.81 7.01 23.49
N ILE A 107 -7.02 8.25 23.95
CA ILE A 107 -6.73 9.47 23.16
C ILE A 107 -5.27 9.48 22.70
N SER A 108 -4.32 9.12 23.57
CA SER A 108 -2.90 9.06 23.22
C SER A 108 -2.58 8.12 22.06
N HIS A 109 -3.32 7.02 21.90
CA HIS A 109 -3.16 6.10 20.75
C HIS A 109 -3.69 6.73 19.45
N ILE A 110 -4.83 7.43 19.55
CA ILE A 110 -5.40 8.15 18.40
C ILE A 110 -4.44 9.24 17.93
N GLU A 111 -3.92 10.05 18.86
CA GLU A 111 -2.94 11.10 18.56
C GLU A 111 -1.66 10.51 17.93
N SER A 112 -1.15 9.38 18.44
CA SER A 112 0.01 8.72 17.88
C SER A 112 -0.24 8.22 16.47
N SER A 113 -1.44 7.67 16.22
CA SER A 113 -1.86 7.22 14.89
C SER A 113 -1.98 8.37 13.91
N LEU A 114 -2.51 9.52 14.35
CA LEU A 114 -2.60 10.72 13.53
C LEU A 114 -1.21 11.27 13.15
N ARG A 115 -0.30 11.39 14.14
CA ARG A 115 1.10 11.80 13.88
C ARG A 115 1.82 10.83 12.94
N PHE A 116 1.59 9.53 13.08
CA PHE A 116 2.14 8.53 12.18
C PHE A 116 1.58 8.67 10.77
N ALA A 117 0.26 8.86 10.63
CA ALA A 117 -0.39 9.05 9.35
C ALA A 117 0.08 10.33 8.64
N GLU A 118 0.26 11.43 9.39
CA GLU A 118 0.80 12.67 8.85
C GLU A 118 2.23 12.46 8.33
N LYS A 119 3.11 11.87 9.13
CA LYS A 119 4.48 11.56 8.73
C LYS A 119 4.53 10.67 7.49
N ALA A 120 3.66 9.66 7.41
CA ALA A 120 3.57 8.79 6.24
C ALA A 120 3.09 9.56 5.00
N ALA A 121 2.07 10.42 5.14
CA ALA A 121 1.53 11.23 4.05
C ALA A 121 2.55 12.22 3.47
N ASP A 122 3.50 12.71 4.29
CA ASP A 122 4.57 13.61 3.87
C ASP A 122 5.80 12.87 3.32
N SER A 123 6.02 11.62 3.74
CA SER A 123 7.27 10.91 3.46
C SER A 123 7.22 9.98 2.24
N VAL A 124 6.04 9.51 1.83
CA VAL A 124 5.92 8.54 0.74
C VAL A 124 4.82 8.92 -0.26
N PRO A 125 4.96 8.49 -1.53
CA PRO A 125 3.91 8.65 -2.54
C PRO A 125 2.64 7.89 -2.15
N PHE A 126 1.49 8.55 -2.28
CA PHE A 126 0.17 7.93 -2.18
C PHE A 126 -0.57 8.09 -3.50
N PHE A 127 -1.17 7.00 -3.95
CA PHE A 127 -2.00 6.97 -5.15
C PHE A 127 -3.40 6.45 -4.81
N ARG A 128 -4.41 6.92 -5.53
CA ARG A 128 -5.69 6.26 -5.62
C ARG A 128 -5.85 5.74 -7.02
N LEU A 129 -5.96 4.42 -7.16
CA LEU A 129 -6.21 3.76 -8.44
C LEU A 129 -7.68 3.38 -8.53
N LEU A 130 -8.41 4.01 -9.43
CA LEU A 130 -9.64 3.48 -9.97
C LEU A 130 -9.23 2.40 -10.95
N CYS A 131 -9.78 1.19 -10.86
CA CYS A 131 -9.28 0.10 -11.69
C CYS A 131 -10.32 -0.97 -12.04
N THR A 132 -10.16 -1.50 -13.21
CA THR A 132 -10.73 -2.76 -13.67
C THR A 132 -9.94 -3.95 -13.10
N LYS A 133 -10.26 -5.18 -13.53
CA LYS A 133 -9.54 -6.40 -13.11
C LYS A 133 -8.53 -6.89 -14.16
N ASP A 134 -8.37 -6.14 -15.24
CA ASP A 134 -7.49 -6.49 -16.35
C ASP A 134 -6.03 -6.02 -16.14
N PRO A 135 -5.07 -6.50 -16.95
CA PRO A 135 -3.66 -6.13 -16.86
C PRO A 135 -3.36 -4.64 -17.03
N ASP A 136 -4.19 -3.91 -17.74
CA ASP A 136 -4.01 -2.47 -17.95
C ASP A 136 -4.09 -1.68 -16.63
N ALA A 137 -4.77 -2.22 -15.62
CA ALA A 137 -4.78 -1.64 -14.28
C ALA A 137 -3.36 -1.57 -13.68
N ALA A 138 -2.59 -2.66 -13.79
CA ALA A 138 -1.21 -2.69 -13.30
C ALA A 138 -0.30 -1.77 -14.14
N LYS A 139 -0.47 -1.74 -15.47
CA LYS A 139 0.26 -0.86 -16.38
C LYS A 139 0.01 0.62 -16.06
N THR A 140 -1.24 0.98 -15.78
CA THR A 140 -1.64 2.35 -15.46
C THR A 140 -0.94 2.86 -14.20
N ILE A 141 -0.96 2.11 -13.10
CA ILE A 141 -0.28 2.54 -11.88
C ILE A 141 1.25 2.46 -11.99
N LYS A 142 1.77 1.48 -12.74
CA LYS A 142 3.21 1.31 -12.95
C LYS A 142 3.85 2.55 -13.55
N SER A 143 3.22 3.21 -14.53
CA SER A 143 3.73 4.43 -15.13
C SER A 143 3.92 5.56 -14.12
N HIS A 144 3.05 5.65 -13.10
CA HIS A 144 3.17 6.63 -12.02
C HIS A 144 4.23 6.21 -10.98
N ILE A 145 4.31 4.93 -10.67
CA ILE A 145 5.35 4.39 -9.78
C ILE A 145 6.75 4.60 -10.38
N ASP A 146 6.91 4.45 -11.68
CA ASP A 146 8.18 4.64 -12.38
C ASP A 146 8.63 6.10 -12.45
N SER A 147 7.74 7.05 -12.21
CA SER A 147 8.02 8.50 -12.24
C SER A 147 8.42 9.10 -10.88
N VAL A 148 8.47 8.31 -9.79
CA VAL A 148 8.77 8.77 -8.43
C VAL A 148 9.98 8.10 -7.80
#